data_13bb722b83c327873e8312183c79881f
#
_entry.id   13bb722b83c327873e8312183c79881f
#
_cell.length_a   1.000
_cell.length_b   1.000
_cell.length_c   1.000
_cell.angle_alpha   90.00
_cell.angle_beta   90.00
_cell.angle_gamma   90.00
#
_symmetry.space_group_name_H-M   'P 1'
#
loop_
_entity.id
_entity.type
_entity.pdbx_description
1 polymer ?
#
loop_
_entity_poly.entity_id
_entity_poly.type
_entity_poly.pdbx_seq_one_letter_code
_entity_poly.pdbx_strand_id
1 'polypeptide(L)'
;WRIGTPLAVVACGALFAISAANSQGTDLRPGRYTDLASLVSSEAEQYDRLEQRMNELDEEVDRLSAEVNERDVNRYRARAAGLEDPAGLRPRSGTGVRVTLSDAPEEVIDSSTQNPNLLIVHQQDIQAVVNALWLGGATAMTIQGQRVITTTGIKCEGNAILLQGRPYPQPYVIEAVGDPTTMVSALLADEYVTTYREQSEIPDVAVGWGLETLATVEAPAYQGLLDLSYAEPSS
;
A
#
# COMPACT_ATOMS: atom_id res chain seq x y z
N TRP A 1 -56.46 -23.79 14.29
CA TRP A 1 -55.80 -22.61 14.91
C TRP A 1 -54.90 -22.98 16.11
N ARG A 2 -55.29 -23.94 16.95
CA ARG A 2 -54.50 -24.29 18.17
C ARG A 2 -53.15 -24.96 17.93
N ILE A 3 -52.90 -25.55 16.74
CA ILE A 3 -51.67 -26.21 16.38
C ILE A 3 -50.88 -25.38 15.32
N GLY A 4 -51.55 -24.60 14.49
CA GLY A 4 -50.91 -23.82 13.44
C GLY A 4 -50.06 -22.65 13.96
N THR A 5 -50.52 -21.98 15.03
CA THR A 5 -49.81 -20.86 15.63
C THR A 5 -48.44 -21.26 16.24
N PRO A 6 -48.33 -22.31 17.06
CA PRO A 6 -47.04 -22.74 17.61
C PRO A 6 -46.09 -23.25 16.51
N LEU A 7 -46.61 -23.89 15.45
CA LEU A 7 -45.80 -24.35 14.33
C LEU A 7 -45.22 -23.18 13.52
N ALA A 8 -46.00 -22.14 13.29
CA ALA A 8 -45.54 -20.92 12.64
C ALA A 8 -44.46 -20.20 13.46
N VAL A 9 -44.62 -20.11 14.80
CA VAL A 9 -43.63 -19.51 15.70
C VAL A 9 -42.31 -20.28 15.70
N VAL A 10 -42.36 -21.62 15.69
CA VAL A 10 -41.17 -22.47 15.61
C VAL A 10 -40.47 -22.28 14.25
N ALA A 11 -41.23 -22.25 13.15
CA ALA A 11 -40.67 -22.03 11.81
C ALA A 11 -40.01 -20.64 11.68
N CYS A 12 -40.65 -19.57 12.19
CA CYS A 12 -40.08 -18.23 12.23
C CYS A 12 -38.83 -18.17 13.13
N GLY A 13 -38.86 -18.82 14.29
CA GLY A 13 -37.70 -18.89 15.18
C GLY A 13 -36.50 -19.62 14.56
N ALA A 14 -36.75 -20.71 13.86
CA ALA A 14 -35.73 -21.46 13.12
C ALA A 14 -35.14 -20.65 11.98
N LEU A 15 -35.97 -19.94 11.20
CA LEU A 15 -35.50 -19.05 10.14
C LEU A 15 -34.66 -17.87 10.71
N PHE A 16 -35.06 -17.33 11.85
CA PHE A 16 -34.29 -16.28 12.53
C PHE A 16 -32.94 -16.80 13.02
N ALA A 17 -32.90 -18.00 13.60
CA ALA A 17 -31.66 -18.63 14.07
C ALA A 17 -30.71 -18.96 12.91
N ILE A 18 -31.24 -19.50 11.81
CA ILE A 18 -30.46 -19.77 10.59
C ILE A 18 -29.94 -18.47 9.98
N SER A 19 -30.79 -17.43 9.91
CA SER A 19 -30.36 -16.12 9.40
C SER A 19 -29.27 -15.48 10.28
N ALA A 20 -29.40 -15.55 11.59
CA ALA A 20 -28.40 -15.05 12.52
C ALA A 20 -27.07 -15.83 12.44
N ALA A 21 -27.14 -17.16 12.29
CA ALA A 21 -25.95 -18.00 12.13
C ALA A 21 -25.26 -17.78 10.76
N ASN A 22 -26.03 -17.47 9.72
CA ASN A 22 -25.50 -17.28 8.35
C ASN A 22 -25.03 -15.84 8.09
N SER A 23 -25.42 -14.89 8.95
CA SER A 23 -25.01 -13.47 8.82
C SER A 23 -23.56 -13.22 9.24
N GLN A 24 -22.90 -14.20 9.89
CA GLN A 24 -21.52 -14.09 10.38
C GLN A 24 -21.21 -12.75 11.09
N GLY A 25 -22.23 -12.17 11.73
CA GLY A 25 -22.10 -10.87 12.40
C GLY A 25 -22.24 -9.64 11.47
N THR A 26 -22.56 -9.83 10.21
CA THR A 26 -22.84 -8.72 9.28
C THR A 26 -24.17 -8.07 9.65
N ASP A 27 -24.13 -6.90 10.28
CA ASP A 27 -25.33 -6.12 10.60
C ASP A 27 -25.85 -5.45 9.32
N LEU A 28 -26.91 -6.00 8.74
CA LEU A 28 -27.59 -5.48 7.56
C LEU A 28 -28.44 -4.22 7.84
N ARG A 29 -28.35 -3.64 9.03
CA ARG A 29 -28.99 -2.36 9.32
C ARG A 29 -28.18 -1.23 8.68
N PRO A 30 -28.80 -0.24 8.03
CA PRO A 30 -28.10 0.79 7.29
C PRO A 30 -27.48 1.84 8.24
N GLY A 31 -26.35 1.45 8.84
CA GLY A 31 -25.38 2.37 9.40
C GLY A 31 -24.22 2.49 8.41
N ARG A 32 -24.32 3.42 7.49
CA ARG A 32 -23.48 3.53 6.27
C ARG A 32 -21.95 3.49 6.46
N TYR A 33 -21.43 3.63 7.68
CA TYR A 33 -19.99 3.68 7.93
C TYR A 33 -19.42 2.40 8.55
N THR A 34 -20.17 1.70 9.39
CA THR A 34 -19.71 0.44 10.00
C THR A 34 -19.71 -0.72 9.02
N ASP A 35 -20.61 -0.71 8.05
CA ASP A 35 -20.73 -1.76 7.04
C ASP A 35 -19.59 -1.67 6.01
N LEU A 36 -19.22 -0.46 5.59
CA LEU A 36 -18.11 -0.25 4.65
C LEU A 36 -16.76 -0.57 5.31
N ALA A 37 -16.56 -0.18 6.57
CA ALA A 37 -15.33 -0.47 7.30
C ALA A 37 -15.15 -1.98 7.53
N SER A 38 -16.23 -2.70 7.87
CA SER A 38 -16.18 -4.16 8.03
C SER A 38 -15.93 -4.89 6.71
N LEU A 39 -16.49 -4.38 5.60
CA LEU A 39 -16.24 -4.91 4.26
C LEU A 39 -14.78 -4.71 3.85
N VAL A 40 -14.24 -3.51 4.07
CA VAL A 40 -12.83 -3.19 3.79
C VAL A 40 -11.90 -4.07 4.64
N SER A 41 -12.22 -4.27 5.92
CA SER A 41 -11.43 -5.14 6.79
C SER A 41 -11.48 -6.60 6.35
N SER A 42 -12.65 -7.11 5.96
CA SER A 42 -12.78 -8.49 5.47
C SER A 42 -12.05 -8.71 4.15
N GLU A 43 -12.07 -7.73 3.26
CA GLU A 43 -11.33 -7.76 2.00
C GLU A 43 -9.82 -7.70 2.22
N ALA A 44 -9.36 -6.86 3.15
CA ALA A 44 -7.96 -6.80 3.54
C ALA A 44 -7.47 -8.14 4.14
N GLU A 45 -8.26 -8.77 5.01
CA GLU A 45 -7.94 -10.10 5.55
C GLU A 45 -7.93 -11.18 4.44
N GLN A 46 -8.80 -11.08 3.46
CA GLN A 46 -8.80 -12.01 2.32
C GLN A 46 -7.55 -11.81 1.47
N TYR A 47 -7.16 -10.56 1.23
CA TYR A 47 -5.92 -10.23 0.52
C TYR A 47 -4.71 -10.82 1.25
N ASP A 48 -4.61 -10.65 2.58
CA ASP A 48 -3.54 -11.21 3.40
C ASP A 48 -3.45 -12.74 3.31
N ARG A 49 -4.60 -13.42 3.33
CA ARG A 49 -4.63 -14.89 3.16
C ARG A 49 -4.16 -15.33 1.77
N LEU A 50 -4.54 -14.58 0.73
CA LEU A 50 -4.11 -14.88 -0.65
C LEU A 50 -2.61 -14.62 -0.82
N GLU A 51 -2.09 -13.54 -0.26
CA GLU A 51 -0.66 -13.21 -0.25
C GLU A 51 0.16 -14.28 0.48
N GLN A 52 -0.30 -14.74 1.65
CA GLN A 52 0.33 -15.84 2.37
C GLN A 52 0.33 -17.13 1.53
N ARG A 53 -0.80 -17.45 0.88
CA ARG A 53 -0.89 -18.63 0.04
C ARG A 53 0.00 -18.56 -1.19
N MET A 54 0.14 -17.38 -1.78
CA MET A 54 1.06 -17.15 -2.89
C MET A 54 2.51 -17.41 -2.45
N ASN A 55 2.92 -16.84 -1.31
CA ASN A 55 4.27 -17.04 -0.76
C ASN A 55 4.56 -18.52 -0.46
N GLU A 56 3.59 -19.26 0.11
CA GLU A 56 3.72 -20.70 0.33
C GLU A 56 3.92 -21.48 -0.98
N LEU A 57 3.20 -21.11 -2.04
CA LEU A 57 3.32 -21.75 -3.34
C LEU A 57 4.65 -21.42 -4.02
N ASP A 58 5.14 -20.20 -3.88
CA ASP A 58 6.44 -19.79 -4.41
C ASP A 58 7.57 -20.56 -3.71
N GLU A 59 7.53 -20.70 -2.37
CA GLU A 59 8.47 -21.53 -1.62
C GLU A 59 8.41 -23.01 -2.06
N GLU A 60 7.22 -23.54 -2.35
CA GLU A 60 7.06 -24.90 -2.84
C GLU A 60 7.63 -25.08 -4.25
N VAL A 61 7.40 -24.12 -5.14
CA VAL A 61 7.99 -24.09 -6.49
C VAL A 61 9.52 -24.04 -6.42
N ASP A 62 10.07 -23.19 -5.55
CA ASP A 62 11.51 -23.10 -5.34
C ASP A 62 12.11 -24.42 -4.82
N ARG A 63 11.44 -25.05 -3.86
CA ARG A 63 11.85 -26.33 -3.31
C ARG A 63 11.80 -27.43 -4.37
N LEU A 64 10.69 -27.60 -5.08
CA LEU A 64 10.52 -28.61 -6.14
C LEU A 64 11.51 -28.36 -7.29
N SER A 65 11.68 -27.11 -7.65
CA SER A 65 12.66 -26.71 -8.63
C SER A 65 14.10 -27.01 -8.17
N ALA A 66 14.42 -26.95 -6.86
CA ALA A 66 15.73 -27.28 -6.33
C ALA A 66 16.06 -28.77 -6.48
N GLU A 67 15.07 -29.64 -6.54
CA GLU A 67 15.25 -31.09 -6.74
C GLU A 67 15.58 -31.44 -8.22
N VAL A 68 15.29 -30.53 -9.15
CA VAL A 68 15.57 -30.73 -10.58
C VAL A 68 17.02 -30.34 -10.87
N ASN A 69 17.89 -31.32 -11.04
CA ASN A 69 19.33 -31.11 -11.26
C ASN A 69 19.67 -31.08 -12.76
N GLU A 70 18.93 -30.32 -13.56
CA GLU A 70 19.26 -30.09 -14.96
C GLU A 70 20.13 -28.83 -15.14
N ARG A 71 21.15 -28.91 -16.03
CA ARG A 71 22.09 -27.79 -16.25
C ARG A 71 21.40 -26.51 -16.64
N ASP A 72 20.35 -26.60 -17.44
CA ASP A 72 19.60 -25.43 -17.92
C ASP A 72 18.81 -24.78 -16.80
N VAL A 73 18.17 -25.55 -15.93
CA VAL A 73 17.45 -25.07 -14.76
C VAL A 73 18.41 -24.33 -13.81
N ASN A 74 19.56 -24.91 -13.51
CA ASN A 74 20.57 -24.27 -12.65
C ASN A 74 21.10 -22.96 -13.24
N ARG A 75 21.27 -22.88 -14.57
CA ARG A 75 21.68 -21.65 -15.25
C ARG A 75 20.63 -20.55 -15.15
N TYR A 76 19.35 -20.89 -15.36
CA TYR A 76 18.27 -19.90 -15.24
C TYR A 76 18.06 -19.43 -13.80
N ARG A 77 18.19 -20.32 -12.81
CA ARG A 77 18.17 -19.93 -11.40
C ARG A 77 19.28 -18.96 -11.03
N ALA A 78 20.51 -19.26 -11.44
CA ALA A 78 21.65 -18.37 -11.17
C ALA A 78 21.43 -16.99 -11.81
N ARG A 79 20.80 -16.95 -13.01
CA ARG A 79 20.43 -15.70 -13.67
C ARG A 79 19.32 -14.97 -12.91
N ALA A 80 18.27 -15.66 -12.50
CA ALA A 80 17.18 -15.10 -11.72
C ALA A 80 17.69 -14.53 -10.39
N ALA A 81 18.47 -15.29 -9.63
CA ALA A 81 19.06 -14.85 -8.37
C ALA A 81 19.92 -13.57 -8.53
N GLY A 82 20.60 -13.41 -9.66
CA GLY A 82 21.34 -12.18 -9.98
C GLY A 82 20.46 -10.97 -10.28
N LEU A 83 19.18 -11.17 -10.60
CA LEU A 83 18.22 -10.12 -10.90
C LEU A 83 17.34 -9.74 -9.70
N GLU A 84 17.27 -10.54 -8.65
CA GLU A 84 16.42 -10.31 -7.48
C GLU A 84 16.70 -8.95 -6.80
N ASP A 85 17.97 -8.61 -6.62
CA ASP A 85 18.35 -7.36 -5.95
C ASP A 85 17.97 -6.12 -6.77
N PRO A 86 18.32 -6.00 -8.07
CA PRO A 86 17.86 -4.87 -8.90
C PRO A 86 16.34 -4.84 -9.10
N ALA A 87 15.65 -5.97 -9.03
CA ALA A 87 14.20 -6.04 -9.10
C ALA A 87 13.50 -5.67 -7.78
N GLY A 88 14.26 -5.45 -6.70
CA GLY A 88 13.69 -5.12 -5.39
C GLY A 88 13.18 -6.32 -4.60
N LEU A 89 13.50 -7.53 -5.00
CA LEU A 89 13.07 -8.79 -4.35
C LEU A 89 13.97 -9.19 -3.16
N ARG A 90 14.97 -8.37 -2.85
CA ARG A 90 15.80 -8.53 -1.65
C ARG A 90 15.62 -7.35 -0.71
N PRO A 91 15.62 -7.59 0.62
CA PRO A 91 15.56 -6.50 1.57
C PRO A 91 16.83 -5.65 1.47
N ARG A 92 16.69 -4.36 1.74
CA ARG A 92 17.80 -3.42 1.86
C ARG A 92 17.66 -2.58 3.12
N SER A 93 18.79 -2.30 3.76
CA SER A 93 18.86 -1.36 4.88
C SER A 93 20.09 -0.48 4.75
N GLY A 94 20.02 0.71 5.32
CA GLY A 94 21.11 1.67 5.32
C GLY A 94 20.68 3.05 5.80
N THR A 95 21.55 4.02 5.70
CA THR A 95 21.19 5.42 5.92
C THR A 95 20.14 5.86 4.92
N GLY A 96 19.34 6.86 5.28
CA GLY A 96 18.31 7.30 4.37
C GLY A 96 17.53 8.52 4.84
N VAL A 97 16.38 8.73 4.22
CA VAL A 97 15.47 9.82 4.56
C VAL A 97 14.05 9.28 4.73
N ARG A 98 13.28 10.01 5.54
CA ARG A 98 11.84 9.86 5.67
C ARG A 98 11.17 11.15 5.24
N VAL A 99 10.19 11.07 4.36
CA VAL A 99 9.28 12.14 4.00
C VAL A 99 7.89 11.78 4.48
N THR A 100 7.22 12.72 5.14
CA THR A 100 5.85 12.53 5.63
C THR A 100 4.95 13.60 5.00
N LEU A 101 3.87 13.16 4.37
CA LEU A 101 2.84 14.03 3.80
C LEU A 101 1.52 13.79 4.51
N SER A 102 0.76 14.85 4.79
CA SER A 102 -0.59 14.72 5.34
C SER A 102 -1.51 15.82 4.80
N ASP A 103 -2.80 15.54 4.85
CA ASP A 103 -3.81 16.57 4.59
C ASP A 103 -3.67 17.71 5.59
N ALA A 104 -4.26 18.84 5.28
CA ALA A 104 -4.39 19.95 6.21
C ALA A 104 -5.13 19.52 7.49
N PRO A 105 -4.89 20.17 8.64
CA PRO A 105 -5.68 19.95 9.84
C PRO A 105 -7.18 20.20 9.59
N GLU A 106 -8.05 19.45 10.27
CA GLU A 106 -9.50 19.52 10.09
C GLU A 106 -10.04 20.95 10.28
N GLU A 107 -9.49 21.70 11.24
CA GLU A 107 -9.86 23.09 11.51
C GLU A 107 -9.54 24.01 10.31
N VAL A 108 -8.49 23.71 9.56
CA VAL A 108 -8.13 24.45 8.33
C VAL A 108 -9.05 24.04 7.20
N ILE A 109 -9.31 22.74 7.02
CA ILE A 109 -10.22 22.22 5.99
C ILE A 109 -11.60 22.87 6.12
N ASP A 110 -12.13 22.97 7.36
CA ASP A 110 -13.45 23.51 7.64
C ASP A 110 -13.56 25.03 7.47
N SER A 111 -12.47 25.77 7.65
CA SER A 111 -12.45 27.24 7.65
C SER A 111 -11.81 27.88 6.43
N SER A 112 -11.03 27.12 5.63
CA SER A 112 -10.30 27.63 4.48
C SER A 112 -11.22 28.15 3.37
N THR A 113 -10.78 29.22 2.72
CA THR A 113 -11.41 29.77 1.51
C THR A 113 -10.77 29.26 0.22
N GLN A 114 -9.72 28.45 0.36
CA GLN A 114 -8.96 27.89 -0.77
C GLN A 114 -9.73 26.77 -1.49
N ASN A 115 -9.22 26.39 -2.64
CA ASN A 115 -9.73 25.22 -3.35
C ASN A 115 -9.53 23.98 -2.46
N PRO A 116 -10.57 23.18 -2.15
CA PRO A 116 -10.46 21.97 -1.32
C PRO A 116 -9.38 20.99 -1.78
N ASN A 117 -9.07 20.95 -3.07
CA ASN A 117 -8.00 20.11 -3.61
C ASN A 117 -6.60 20.53 -3.16
N LEU A 118 -6.40 21.75 -2.68
CA LEU A 118 -5.12 22.20 -2.13
C LEU A 118 -4.91 21.79 -0.66
N LEU A 119 -5.95 21.29 -0.02
CA LEU A 119 -5.97 20.96 1.41
C LEU A 119 -5.72 19.46 1.67
N ILE A 120 -5.65 18.66 0.62
CA ILE A 120 -5.51 17.20 0.70
C ILE A 120 -4.34 16.71 -0.15
N VAL A 121 -3.70 15.63 0.32
CA VAL A 121 -2.61 14.97 -0.41
C VAL A 121 -3.17 14.15 -1.58
N HIS A 122 -2.56 14.31 -2.73
CA HIS A 122 -2.90 13.55 -3.93
C HIS A 122 -1.80 12.53 -4.27
N GLN A 123 -2.14 11.55 -5.10
CA GLN A 123 -1.16 10.59 -5.59
C GLN A 123 0.02 11.27 -6.32
N GLN A 124 -0.23 12.42 -6.97
CA GLN A 124 0.81 13.18 -7.67
C GLN A 124 1.88 13.74 -6.71
N ASP A 125 1.48 14.16 -5.50
CA ASP A 125 2.39 14.68 -4.49
C ASP A 125 3.33 13.56 -4.02
N ILE A 126 2.77 12.39 -3.74
CA ILE A 126 3.53 11.19 -3.36
C ILE A 126 4.44 10.75 -4.51
N GLN A 127 3.92 10.74 -5.75
CA GLN A 127 4.67 10.36 -6.93
C GLN A 127 5.86 11.31 -7.19
N ALA A 128 5.69 12.62 -6.99
CA ALA A 128 6.76 13.60 -7.13
C ALA A 128 7.88 13.33 -6.11
N VAL A 129 7.54 13.11 -4.84
CA VAL A 129 8.51 12.75 -3.81
C VAL A 129 9.25 11.45 -4.16
N VAL A 130 8.53 10.40 -4.56
CA VAL A 130 9.10 9.11 -4.96
C VAL A 130 10.08 9.28 -6.12
N ASN A 131 9.70 10.02 -7.16
CA ASN A 131 10.53 10.27 -8.33
C ASN A 131 11.79 11.08 -7.96
N ALA A 132 11.65 12.13 -7.15
CA ALA A 132 12.78 12.93 -6.69
C ALA A 132 13.78 12.10 -5.86
N LEU A 133 13.28 11.20 -5.00
CA LEU A 133 14.13 10.30 -4.22
C LEU A 133 14.88 9.30 -5.11
N TRP A 134 14.23 8.73 -6.13
CA TRP A 134 14.91 7.88 -7.12
C TRP A 134 15.99 8.65 -7.88
N LEU A 135 15.70 9.87 -8.33
CA LEU A 135 16.68 10.75 -8.97
C LEU A 135 17.83 11.11 -8.03
N GLY A 136 17.55 11.23 -6.74
CA GLY A 136 18.54 11.46 -5.68
C GLY A 136 19.41 10.24 -5.34
N GLY A 137 19.22 9.10 -6.04
CA GLY A 137 20.03 7.90 -5.86
C GLY A 137 19.52 6.95 -4.78
N ALA A 138 18.24 7.00 -4.43
CA ALA A 138 17.63 5.97 -3.58
C ALA A 138 17.89 4.57 -4.16
N THR A 139 18.29 3.62 -3.33
CA THR A 139 18.55 2.23 -3.73
C THR A 139 17.41 1.29 -3.37
N ALA A 140 16.56 1.70 -2.44
CA ALA A 140 15.32 1.05 -2.07
C ALA A 140 14.39 2.09 -1.46
N MET A 141 13.10 1.85 -1.54
CA MET A 141 12.09 2.77 -1.02
C MET A 141 10.87 2.00 -0.51
N THR A 142 10.22 2.56 0.50
CA THR A 142 8.93 2.10 0.99
C THR A 142 7.94 3.25 1.04
N ILE A 143 6.66 2.93 0.85
CA ILE A 143 5.53 3.80 1.19
C ILE A 143 4.69 3.03 2.19
N GLN A 144 4.40 3.61 3.35
CA GLN A 144 3.66 2.94 4.44
C GLN A 144 4.27 1.56 4.82
N GLY A 145 5.60 1.46 4.77
CA GLY A 145 6.33 0.21 5.01
C GLY A 145 6.31 -0.79 3.84
N GLN A 146 5.52 -0.55 2.80
CA GLN A 146 5.48 -1.41 1.61
C GLN A 146 6.61 -1.07 0.64
N ARG A 147 7.37 -2.09 0.22
CA ARG A 147 8.44 -1.90 -0.78
C ARG A 147 7.89 -1.35 -2.09
N VAL A 148 8.51 -0.30 -2.58
CA VAL A 148 8.22 0.29 -3.89
C VAL A 148 9.23 -0.21 -4.92
N ILE A 149 8.73 -0.63 -6.08
CA ILE A 149 9.52 -0.98 -7.27
C ILE A 149 8.97 -0.21 -8.47
N THR A 150 9.62 -0.33 -9.62
CA THR A 150 9.25 0.43 -10.84
C THR A 150 7.82 0.18 -11.33
N THR A 151 7.23 -0.96 -11.01
CA THR A 151 5.85 -1.32 -11.39
C THR A 151 4.81 -1.04 -10.30
N THR A 152 5.22 -0.50 -9.14
CA THR A 152 4.28 -0.19 -8.06
C THR A 152 3.36 0.95 -8.47
N GLY A 153 2.06 0.65 -8.56
CA GLY A 153 1.04 1.67 -8.80
C GLY A 153 0.66 2.40 -7.51
N ILE A 154 0.67 3.73 -7.56
CA ILE A 154 0.17 4.61 -6.49
C ILE A 154 -1.13 5.21 -7.02
N LYS A 155 -2.26 4.95 -6.36
CA LYS A 155 -3.58 5.43 -6.81
C LYS A 155 -4.33 6.04 -5.64
N CYS A 156 -5.08 7.12 -5.88
CA CYS A 156 -6.04 7.63 -4.90
C CYS A 156 -7.33 6.82 -4.96
N GLU A 157 -7.86 6.47 -3.79
CA GLU A 157 -9.16 5.85 -3.62
C GLU A 157 -9.85 6.44 -2.38
N GLY A 158 -10.81 7.34 -2.62
CA GLY A 158 -11.43 8.12 -1.55
C GLY A 158 -10.40 9.04 -0.86
N ASN A 159 -10.25 8.89 0.45
CA ASN A 159 -9.30 9.61 1.31
C ASN A 159 -8.04 8.79 1.63
N ALA A 160 -7.73 7.78 0.84
CA ALA A 160 -6.59 6.89 1.05
C ALA A 160 -5.82 6.71 -0.26
N ILE A 161 -4.58 6.25 -0.16
CA ILE A 161 -3.84 5.73 -1.31
C ILE A 161 -3.96 4.21 -1.36
N LEU A 162 -4.11 3.68 -2.55
CA LEU A 162 -4.10 2.26 -2.82
C LEU A 162 -2.70 1.84 -3.26
N LEU A 163 -2.08 0.94 -2.53
CA LEU A 163 -0.79 0.31 -2.85
C LEU A 163 -0.99 -1.20 -2.87
N GLN A 164 -0.66 -1.83 -3.97
CA GLN A 164 -0.77 -3.30 -4.10
C GLN A 164 -2.15 -3.85 -3.70
N GLY A 165 -3.22 -3.11 -4.02
CA GLY A 165 -4.59 -3.48 -3.67
C GLY A 165 -5.03 -3.16 -2.24
N ARG A 166 -4.15 -2.60 -1.41
CA ARG A 166 -4.46 -2.21 -0.01
C ARG A 166 -4.61 -0.70 0.13
N PRO A 167 -5.67 -0.20 0.77
CA PRO A 167 -5.83 1.20 1.09
C PRO A 167 -5.01 1.58 2.34
N TYR A 168 -4.30 2.68 2.26
CA TYR A 168 -3.54 3.28 3.36
C TYR A 168 -4.02 4.71 3.59
N PRO A 169 -4.45 5.03 4.82
CA PRO A 169 -4.82 6.39 5.19
C PRO A 169 -3.58 7.26 5.38
N GLN A 170 -3.78 8.57 5.39
CA GLN A 170 -2.76 9.53 5.80
C GLN A 170 -2.45 9.42 7.32
N PRO A 171 -1.29 9.92 7.81
CA PRO A 171 -0.20 10.54 7.07
C PRO A 171 0.57 9.53 6.22
N TYR A 172 1.00 9.95 5.03
CA TYR A 172 1.75 9.10 4.11
C TYR A 172 3.24 9.19 4.42
N VAL A 173 3.81 8.08 4.83
CA VAL A 173 5.23 7.95 5.19
C VAL A 173 5.99 7.29 4.04
N ILE A 174 6.96 8.00 3.49
CA ILE A 174 7.84 7.54 2.43
C ILE A 174 9.24 7.45 3.00
N GLU A 175 9.85 6.28 2.97
CA GLU A 175 11.21 6.08 3.44
C GLU A 175 12.09 5.58 2.29
N ALA A 176 13.30 6.13 2.18
CA ALA A 176 14.23 5.78 1.13
C ALA A 176 15.63 5.49 1.69
N VAL A 177 16.22 4.38 1.24
CA VAL A 177 17.60 3.97 1.54
C VAL A 177 18.54 4.56 0.51
N GLY A 178 19.56 5.27 0.96
CA GLY A 178 20.57 5.90 0.09
C GLY A 178 21.37 6.96 0.83
N ASP A 179 22.15 7.77 0.09
CA ASP A 179 22.83 8.93 0.66
C ASP A 179 21.82 10.05 0.96
N PRO A 180 21.60 10.42 2.24
CA PRO A 180 20.66 11.47 2.61
C PRO A 180 20.96 12.80 1.93
N THR A 181 22.23 13.14 1.72
CA THR A 181 22.63 14.42 1.15
C THR A 181 22.15 14.58 -0.29
N THR A 182 22.35 13.55 -1.12
CA THR A 182 21.93 13.57 -2.51
C THR A 182 20.42 13.52 -2.66
N MET A 183 19.73 12.70 -1.83
CA MET A 183 18.28 12.60 -1.82
C MET A 183 17.60 13.90 -1.38
N VAL A 184 18.08 14.53 -0.31
CA VAL A 184 17.58 15.84 0.13
C VAL A 184 17.83 16.90 -0.95
N SER A 185 18.99 16.90 -1.58
CA SER A 185 19.29 17.84 -2.67
C SER A 185 18.34 17.65 -3.84
N ALA A 186 18.00 16.42 -4.21
CA ALA A 186 17.06 16.12 -5.28
C ALA A 186 15.63 16.56 -4.94
N LEU A 187 15.17 16.31 -3.70
CA LEU A 187 13.86 16.80 -3.21
C LEU A 187 13.77 18.33 -3.29
N LEU A 188 14.83 19.04 -2.90
CA LEU A 188 14.87 20.50 -2.92
C LEU A 188 15.00 21.09 -4.33
N ALA A 189 15.50 20.33 -5.28
CA ALA A 189 15.64 20.72 -6.69
C ALA A 189 14.40 20.43 -7.53
N ASP A 190 13.51 19.58 -7.06
CA ASP A 190 12.28 19.24 -7.76
C ASP A 190 11.25 20.37 -7.62
N GLU A 191 10.76 20.88 -8.76
CA GLU A 191 9.85 22.03 -8.79
C GLU A 191 8.48 21.70 -8.15
N TYR A 192 7.98 20.49 -8.37
CA TYR A 192 6.68 20.06 -7.82
C TYR A 192 6.77 19.90 -6.29
N VAL A 193 7.80 19.21 -5.80
CA VAL A 193 8.06 19.05 -4.36
C VAL A 193 8.26 20.40 -3.69
N THR A 194 8.98 21.33 -4.34
CA THR A 194 9.18 22.70 -3.83
C THR A 194 7.84 23.42 -3.71
N THR A 195 7.00 23.36 -4.74
CA THR A 195 5.65 23.96 -4.70
C THR A 195 4.80 23.37 -3.56
N TYR A 196 4.81 22.05 -3.37
CA TYR A 196 4.09 21.42 -2.25
C TYR A 196 4.59 21.91 -0.89
N ARG A 197 5.90 22.03 -0.72
CA ARG A 197 6.50 22.57 0.52
C ARG A 197 6.12 24.01 0.78
N GLU A 198 6.12 24.85 -0.26
CA GLU A 198 5.66 26.24 -0.15
C GLU A 198 4.17 26.30 0.26
N GLN A 199 3.33 25.42 -0.29
CA GLN A 199 1.92 25.29 0.10
C GLN A 199 1.76 24.87 1.56
N SER A 200 2.63 24.02 2.08
CA SER A 200 2.60 23.58 3.49
C SER A 200 2.87 24.75 4.47
N GLU A 201 3.55 25.80 4.03
CA GLU A 201 3.85 27.00 4.83
C GLU A 201 2.73 28.05 4.80
N ILE A 202 1.73 27.89 3.91
CA ILE A 202 0.57 28.81 3.79
C ILE A 202 -0.47 28.44 4.86
N PRO A 203 -0.79 29.32 5.83
CA PRO A 203 -1.67 28.98 6.95
C PRO A 203 -3.09 28.55 6.53
N ASP A 204 -3.58 29.03 5.37
CA ASP A 204 -4.92 28.72 4.82
C ASP A 204 -4.92 27.46 3.91
N VAL A 205 -3.75 26.83 3.72
CA VAL A 205 -3.55 25.54 3.02
C VAL A 205 -3.06 24.47 3.99
N ALA A 206 -1.94 24.73 4.64
CA ALA A 206 -1.37 23.97 5.76
C ALA A 206 -1.32 22.45 5.56
N VAL A 207 -1.13 21.95 4.32
CA VAL A 207 -0.83 20.54 4.10
C VAL A 207 0.45 20.16 4.84
N GLY A 208 0.49 18.95 5.40
CA GLY A 208 1.64 18.55 6.21
C GLY A 208 2.84 18.13 5.34
N TRP A 209 4.01 18.65 5.70
CA TRP A 209 5.30 18.26 5.16
C TRP A 209 6.29 17.97 6.28
N GLY A 210 6.88 16.78 6.29
CA GLY A 210 7.99 16.42 7.18
C GLY A 210 9.14 15.81 6.38
N LEU A 211 10.39 16.16 6.74
CA LEU A 211 11.60 15.58 6.16
C LEU A 211 12.61 15.31 7.26
N GLU A 212 13.01 14.06 7.40
CA GLU A 212 13.97 13.60 8.40
C GLU A 212 15.09 12.79 7.74
N THR A 213 16.32 12.95 8.22
CA THR A 213 17.43 12.06 7.88
C THR A 213 17.53 10.96 8.93
N LEU A 214 17.63 9.72 8.49
CA LEU A 214 17.67 8.55 9.38
C LEU A 214 19.01 7.83 9.26
N ALA A 215 19.54 7.41 10.41
CA ALA A 215 20.74 6.58 10.47
C ALA A 215 20.49 5.17 9.90
N THR A 216 19.26 4.70 10.01
CA THR A 216 18.86 3.39 9.47
C THR A 216 17.43 3.47 8.96
N VAL A 217 17.26 3.08 7.71
CA VAL A 217 15.98 2.81 7.04
C VAL A 217 15.99 1.33 6.65
N GLU A 218 14.89 0.65 6.87
CA GLU A 218 14.71 -0.74 6.46
C GLU A 218 13.66 -0.83 5.36
N ALA A 219 14.05 -1.37 4.21
CA ALA A 219 13.15 -1.62 3.10
C ALA A 219 13.07 -3.16 2.90
N PRO A 220 11.94 -3.80 3.19
CA PRO A 220 11.75 -5.24 3.00
C PRO A 220 11.88 -5.63 1.53
N ALA A 221 11.92 -6.92 1.23
CA ALA A 221 11.72 -7.39 -0.13
C ALA A 221 10.31 -7.02 -0.63
N TYR A 222 10.19 -6.80 -1.93
CA TYR A 222 8.88 -6.62 -2.55
C TYR A 222 8.08 -7.92 -2.44
N GLN A 223 6.84 -7.83 -2.00
CA GLN A 223 5.94 -8.96 -1.77
C GLN A 223 4.68 -8.92 -2.67
N GLY A 224 4.55 -7.92 -3.52
CA GLY A 224 3.42 -7.83 -4.42
C GLY A 224 3.51 -8.80 -5.60
N LEU A 225 2.43 -8.92 -6.35
CA LEU A 225 2.35 -9.77 -7.53
C LEU A 225 3.39 -9.34 -8.58
N LEU A 226 4.16 -10.32 -9.06
CA LEU A 226 5.14 -10.16 -10.14
C LEU A 226 4.57 -10.62 -11.49
N ASP A 227 3.26 -10.88 -11.56
CA ASP A 227 2.63 -11.33 -12.79
C ASP A 227 2.68 -10.24 -13.87
N LEU A 228 3.51 -10.51 -14.86
CA LEU A 228 3.68 -9.70 -16.06
C LEU A 228 2.88 -10.31 -17.22
N SER A 229 1.60 -10.58 -17.02
CA SER A 229 0.71 -11.26 -17.98
C SER A 229 0.72 -10.66 -19.39
N TYR A 230 1.18 -9.42 -19.52
CA TYR A 230 1.28 -8.69 -20.79
C TYR A 230 2.72 -8.45 -21.26
N ALA A 231 3.73 -8.95 -20.53
CA ALA A 231 5.13 -8.81 -20.91
C ALA A 231 5.58 -10.02 -21.72
N GLU A 232 5.99 -9.79 -22.96
CA GLU A 232 6.63 -10.81 -23.78
C GLU A 232 8.16 -10.64 -23.75
N PRO A 233 8.95 -11.73 -23.69
CA PRO A 233 10.39 -11.64 -23.78
C PRO A 233 10.79 -10.96 -25.10
N SER A 234 11.63 -9.91 -25.04
CA SER A 234 12.23 -9.36 -26.24
C SER A 234 13.19 -10.40 -26.84
N SER A 235 12.96 -10.81 -28.05
CA SER A 235 13.84 -11.70 -28.84
C SER A 235 15.20 -11.08 -29.12
#